data_414536b5fe93e7c55e716b212cbb386b
#
_entry.id   414536b5fe93e7c55e716b212cbb386b
#
_cell.length_a   1.000
_cell.length_b   1.000
_cell.length_c   1.000
_cell.angle_alpha   90.00
_cell.angle_beta   90.00
_cell.angle_gamma   90.00
#
_symmetry.space_group_name_H-M   'P 1'
#
loop_
_entity.id
_entity.type
_entity.pdbx_description
1 polymer ?
#
loop_
_entity_poly.entity_id
_entity_poly.type
_entity_poly.pdbx_seq_one_letter_code
_entity_poly.pdbx_strand_id
1 'polypeptide(L)'
;MNQHLLATTTPTAELAGVSLAYTLGEPVLRGLDWRLLPGQVVGLLGRNGAGKTTLLEALLGLREPQTGTVRLFQQPAHRLDDAARSRIGYVPQQSDLFEAFTPAQLLAYFKSFYPRWNEAKVNGLMSRWDIARDKRISKLSVGQQQRLSNIRALAHHPDLLVLDEPVSSLDPAGRRDFLAELVEQVLERGTTVVFSTHILSDLERVAFNLAFMSGGRIALQAPLDELMDEVRVLTGTTAEVQALLQRLGAGSLKRTPLAGGRERVMARLPAGTQWPADADAQAVSLEDLFMELT
;
A
#
# COMPACT_ATOMS: atom_id res chain seq x y z
N MET A 1 -11.15 1.81 18.97
CA MET A 1 -11.16 0.32 18.94
C MET A 1 -9.86 -0.17 19.57
N ASN A 2 -9.95 -1.01 20.61
CA ASN A 2 -8.91 -1.26 21.62
C ASN A 2 -7.55 -1.70 21.07
N GLN A 3 -6.48 -0.99 21.43
CA GLN A 3 -5.08 -1.40 21.21
C GLN A 3 -4.74 -2.79 21.77
N HIS A 4 -5.47 -3.27 22.76
CA HIS A 4 -5.30 -4.62 23.34
C HIS A 4 -5.75 -5.76 22.41
N LEU A 5 -6.67 -5.52 21.46
CA LEU A 5 -7.10 -6.52 20.47
C LEU A 5 -6.09 -6.69 19.33
N LEU A 6 -5.27 -5.67 19.04
CA LEU A 6 -4.24 -5.72 17.99
C LEU A 6 -3.03 -6.60 18.35
N ALA A 7 -2.77 -6.81 19.64
CA ALA A 7 -1.64 -7.60 20.11
C ALA A 7 -1.79 -9.12 19.94
N THR A 8 -3.01 -9.62 19.68
CA THR A 8 -3.32 -11.06 19.56
C THR A 8 -3.66 -11.51 18.14
N THR A 9 -3.87 -10.58 17.20
CA THR A 9 -4.21 -10.93 15.82
C THR A 9 -2.96 -11.31 15.05
N THR A 10 -2.89 -12.54 14.56
CA THR A 10 -1.80 -13.03 13.72
C THR A 10 -1.75 -12.22 12.41
N PRO A 11 -0.63 -11.59 12.07
CA PRO A 11 -0.53 -10.80 10.85
C PRO A 11 -0.61 -11.68 9.59
N THR A 12 -1.20 -11.16 8.53
CA THR A 12 -1.16 -11.75 7.19
C THR A 12 0.27 -11.73 6.66
N ALA A 13 1.00 -10.64 6.92
CA ALA A 13 2.39 -10.49 6.55
C ALA A 13 3.18 -9.76 7.66
N GLU A 14 4.43 -10.16 7.85
CA GLU A 14 5.35 -9.56 8.81
C GLU A 14 6.75 -9.46 8.21
N LEU A 15 7.33 -8.27 8.25
CA LEU A 15 8.72 -7.99 7.95
C LEU A 15 9.40 -7.53 9.25
N ALA A 16 10.54 -8.11 9.58
CA ALA A 16 11.29 -7.77 10.78
C ALA A 16 12.77 -7.53 10.45
N GLY A 17 13.22 -6.28 10.63
CA GLY A 17 14.61 -5.84 10.43
C GLY A 17 15.12 -6.02 8.99
N VAL A 18 14.24 -5.92 7.99
CA VAL A 18 14.53 -6.23 6.59
C VAL A 18 15.45 -5.19 5.96
N SER A 19 16.61 -5.64 5.48
CA SER A 19 17.49 -4.83 4.63
C SER A 19 17.73 -5.53 3.30
N LEU A 20 17.66 -4.75 2.19
CA LEU A 20 17.81 -5.26 0.84
C LEU A 20 18.52 -4.24 -0.05
N ALA A 21 19.55 -4.69 -0.79
CA ALA A 21 20.25 -3.92 -1.81
C ALA A 21 20.31 -4.71 -3.13
N TYR A 22 20.34 -3.99 -4.27
CA TYR A 22 20.45 -4.64 -5.59
C TYR A 22 21.88 -5.03 -5.95
N THR A 23 22.84 -4.27 -5.47
CA THR A 23 24.29 -4.45 -5.70
C THR A 23 25.04 -4.23 -4.40
N LEU A 24 26.36 -4.46 -4.40
CA LEU A 24 27.24 -4.08 -3.28
C LEU A 24 27.27 -2.55 -3.15
N GLY A 25 26.22 -1.97 -2.61
CA GLY A 25 26.02 -0.53 -2.47
C GLY A 25 25.05 -0.23 -1.33
N GLU A 26 24.51 0.99 -1.34
CA GLU A 26 23.55 1.38 -0.32
C GLU A 26 22.26 0.55 -0.39
N PRO A 27 21.76 0.07 0.76
CA PRO A 27 20.52 -0.68 0.81
C PRO A 27 19.32 0.20 0.42
N VAL A 28 18.44 -0.37 -0.42
CA VAL A 28 17.15 0.23 -0.79
C VAL A 28 16.13 0.09 0.35
N LEU A 29 16.16 -1.05 1.07
CA LEU A 29 15.44 -1.24 2.34
C LEU A 29 16.45 -1.28 3.47
N ARG A 30 16.13 -0.61 4.60
CA ARG A 30 17.12 -0.35 5.66
C ARG A 30 16.59 -0.71 7.05
N GLY A 31 16.68 -1.98 7.42
CA GLY A 31 16.18 -2.45 8.73
C GLY A 31 14.69 -2.18 8.90
N LEU A 32 13.90 -2.51 7.86
CA LEU A 32 12.48 -2.18 7.79
C LEU A 32 11.67 -3.20 8.60
N ASP A 33 10.82 -2.68 9.50
CA ASP A 33 9.79 -3.42 10.20
C ASP A 33 8.43 -3.04 9.64
N TRP A 34 7.60 -4.05 9.34
CA TRP A 34 6.25 -3.81 8.86
C TRP A 34 5.33 -4.98 9.16
N ARG A 35 4.06 -4.68 9.48
CA ARG A 35 3.02 -5.68 9.72
C ARG A 35 1.74 -5.34 8.98
N LEU A 36 1.14 -6.33 8.35
CA LEU A 36 -0.16 -6.25 7.70
C LEU A 36 -1.13 -7.17 8.44
N LEU A 37 -2.17 -6.60 8.99
CA LEU A 37 -3.20 -7.37 9.68
C LEU A 37 -4.27 -7.85 8.69
N PRO A 38 -4.96 -8.96 8.98
CA PRO A 38 -6.04 -9.46 8.13
C PRO A 38 -7.12 -8.41 7.86
N GLY A 39 -7.56 -8.30 6.60
CA GLY A 39 -8.61 -7.39 6.18
C GLY A 39 -8.21 -5.91 6.11
N GLN A 40 -6.94 -5.56 6.33
CA GLN A 40 -6.48 -4.19 6.15
C GLN A 40 -6.34 -3.83 4.67
N VAL A 41 -6.70 -2.59 4.35
CA VAL A 41 -6.38 -1.93 3.08
C VAL A 41 -5.32 -0.88 3.34
N VAL A 42 -4.12 -1.08 2.81
CA VAL A 42 -2.98 -0.20 3.02
C VAL A 42 -2.54 0.43 1.70
N GLY A 43 -2.66 1.75 1.62
CA GLY A 43 -2.04 2.55 0.56
C GLY A 43 -0.56 2.81 0.89
N LEU A 44 0.34 2.30 0.07
CA LEU A 44 1.78 2.50 0.22
C LEU A 44 2.22 3.73 -0.58
N LEU A 45 2.58 4.77 0.14
CA LEU A 45 3.01 6.06 -0.38
C LEU A 45 4.52 6.24 -0.29
N GLY A 46 5.11 6.91 -1.26
CA GLY A 46 6.53 7.27 -1.27
C GLY A 46 6.94 7.81 -2.63
N ARG A 47 7.98 8.63 -2.65
CA ARG A 47 8.53 9.17 -3.90
C ARG A 47 9.05 8.06 -4.81
N ASN A 48 9.27 8.39 -6.07
CA ASN A 48 9.95 7.47 -6.99
C ASN A 48 11.35 7.15 -6.44
N GLY A 49 11.71 5.87 -6.46
CA GLY A 49 12.97 5.40 -5.87
C GLY A 49 12.96 5.20 -4.34
N ALA A 50 11.86 5.46 -3.63
CA ALA A 50 11.76 5.20 -2.19
C ALA A 50 11.86 3.71 -1.80
N GLY A 51 11.72 2.80 -2.79
CA GLY A 51 11.82 1.36 -2.58
C GLY A 51 10.47 0.62 -2.50
N LYS A 52 9.35 1.24 -2.93
CA LYS A 52 8.02 0.63 -2.87
C LYS A 52 7.94 -0.72 -3.58
N THR A 53 8.31 -0.79 -4.86
CA THR A 53 8.37 -2.04 -5.62
C THR A 53 9.27 -3.08 -4.94
N THR A 54 10.45 -2.65 -4.46
CA THR A 54 11.39 -3.52 -3.75
C THR A 54 10.77 -4.08 -2.47
N LEU A 55 10.02 -3.26 -1.73
CA LEU A 55 9.30 -3.69 -0.54
C LEU A 55 8.21 -4.72 -0.89
N LEU A 56 7.41 -4.46 -1.94
CA LEU A 56 6.36 -5.39 -2.38
C LEU A 56 6.95 -6.71 -2.90
N GLU A 57 8.06 -6.67 -3.65
CA GLU A 57 8.78 -7.88 -4.10
C GLU A 57 9.37 -8.66 -2.93
N ALA A 58 9.96 -7.98 -1.94
CA ALA A 58 10.47 -8.63 -0.72
C ALA A 58 9.34 -9.25 0.10
N LEU A 59 8.21 -8.54 0.26
CA LEU A 59 7.00 -9.02 0.91
C LEU A 59 6.53 -10.35 0.31
N LEU A 60 6.53 -10.46 -1.02
CA LEU A 60 6.10 -11.65 -1.76
C LEU A 60 7.15 -12.76 -1.81
N GLY A 61 8.36 -12.53 -1.25
CA GLY A 61 9.48 -13.49 -1.34
C GLY A 61 10.08 -13.61 -2.74
N LEU A 62 9.77 -12.67 -3.65
CA LEU A 62 10.38 -12.58 -4.98
C LEU A 62 11.83 -12.05 -4.91
N ARG A 63 12.15 -11.36 -3.81
CA ARG A 63 13.51 -10.96 -3.46
C ARG A 63 13.82 -11.36 -2.03
N GLU A 64 14.93 -12.06 -1.85
CA GLU A 64 15.41 -12.45 -0.54
C GLU A 64 16.21 -11.29 0.09
N PRO A 65 15.89 -10.84 1.31
CA PRO A 65 16.63 -9.79 1.98
C PRO A 65 18.00 -10.29 2.44
N GLN A 66 19.00 -9.39 2.49
CA GLN A 66 20.31 -9.69 3.06
C GLN A 66 20.26 -9.85 4.59
N THR A 67 19.37 -9.13 5.24
CA THR A 67 19.15 -9.24 6.70
C THR A 67 17.67 -9.15 7.03
N GLY A 68 17.31 -9.66 8.20
CA GLY A 68 15.93 -9.68 8.65
C GLY A 68 15.13 -10.89 8.14
N THR A 69 13.84 -10.87 8.38
CA THR A 69 12.93 -11.95 7.98
C THR A 69 11.65 -11.41 7.39
N VAL A 70 11.12 -12.14 6.41
CA VAL A 70 9.80 -11.88 5.83
C VAL A 70 8.94 -13.12 5.95
N ARG A 71 7.74 -12.97 6.51
CA ARG A 71 6.77 -14.04 6.69
C ARG A 71 5.44 -13.66 6.06
N LEU A 72 4.85 -14.59 5.33
CA LEU A 72 3.48 -14.53 4.83
C LEU A 72 2.70 -15.74 5.36
N PHE A 73 1.50 -15.50 5.87
CA PHE A 73 0.66 -16.56 6.45
C PHE A 73 1.44 -17.43 7.44
N GLN A 74 2.35 -16.83 8.22
CA GLN A 74 3.27 -17.45 9.20
C GLN A 74 4.37 -18.32 8.58
N GLN A 75 4.47 -18.42 7.25
CA GLN A 75 5.55 -19.14 6.56
C GLN A 75 6.64 -18.14 6.10
N PRO A 76 7.92 -18.56 5.97
CA PRO A 76 8.94 -17.74 5.34
C PRO A 76 8.54 -17.44 3.89
N ALA A 77 8.54 -16.15 3.50
CA ALA A 77 8.03 -15.71 2.19
C ALA A 77 8.75 -16.37 1.01
N HIS A 78 10.06 -16.64 1.12
CA HIS A 78 10.85 -17.30 0.08
C HIS A 78 10.59 -18.82 -0.02
N ARG A 79 9.81 -19.42 0.90
CA ARG A 79 9.54 -20.88 0.97
C ARG A 79 8.06 -21.17 1.19
N LEU A 80 7.18 -20.35 0.61
CA LEU A 80 5.74 -20.61 0.66
C LEU A 80 5.43 -21.94 -0.05
N ASP A 81 4.54 -22.73 0.53
CA ASP A 81 3.93 -23.86 -0.14
C ASP A 81 2.91 -23.41 -1.19
N ASP A 82 2.46 -24.32 -2.05
CA ASP A 82 1.53 -23.99 -3.13
C ASP A 82 0.16 -23.57 -2.60
N ALA A 83 -0.26 -24.07 -1.45
CA ALA A 83 -1.49 -23.66 -0.80
C ALA A 83 -1.43 -22.18 -0.37
N ALA A 84 -0.31 -21.75 0.22
CA ALA A 84 -0.10 -20.34 0.58
C ALA A 84 0.04 -19.45 -0.67
N ARG A 85 0.79 -19.89 -1.69
CA ARG A 85 0.92 -19.14 -2.96
C ARG A 85 -0.42 -18.93 -3.65
N SER A 86 -1.31 -19.94 -3.66
CA SER A 86 -2.63 -19.81 -4.27
C SER A 86 -3.57 -18.82 -3.56
N ARG A 87 -3.17 -18.30 -2.40
CA ARG A 87 -3.90 -17.27 -1.63
C ARG A 87 -3.46 -15.85 -1.93
N ILE A 88 -2.47 -15.66 -2.82
CA ILE A 88 -1.88 -14.37 -3.13
C ILE A 88 -2.28 -13.94 -4.55
N GLY A 89 -2.82 -12.73 -4.66
CA GLY A 89 -2.96 -12.02 -5.93
C GLY A 89 -1.86 -10.96 -6.06
N TYR A 90 -1.24 -10.89 -7.22
CA TYR A 90 -0.17 -9.91 -7.47
C TYR A 90 -0.32 -9.25 -8.83
N VAL A 91 -0.18 -7.92 -8.84
CA VAL A 91 -0.07 -7.10 -10.06
C VAL A 91 1.24 -6.33 -9.97
N PRO A 92 2.23 -6.63 -10.80
CA PRO A 92 3.49 -5.89 -10.86
C PRO A 92 3.32 -4.56 -11.58
N GLN A 93 4.25 -3.63 -11.34
CA GLN A 93 4.28 -2.31 -11.98
C GLN A 93 4.43 -2.42 -13.51
N GLN A 94 5.29 -3.34 -13.97
CA GLN A 94 5.45 -3.63 -15.38
C GLN A 94 4.60 -4.83 -15.77
N SER A 95 3.98 -4.77 -16.96
CA SER A 95 3.17 -5.87 -17.46
C SER A 95 3.99 -7.15 -17.57
N ASP A 96 3.51 -8.22 -16.95
CA ASP A 96 4.05 -9.58 -17.02
C ASP A 96 3.15 -10.51 -17.85
N LEU A 97 2.26 -9.93 -18.65
CA LEU A 97 1.33 -10.66 -19.48
C LEU A 97 2.03 -11.29 -20.69
N PHE A 98 1.61 -12.49 -21.08
CA PHE A 98 2.12 -13.18 -22.28
C PHE A 98 1.55 -12.56 -23.54
N GLU A 99 2.29 -11.67 -24.18
CA GLU A 99 1.84 -10.85 -25.31
C GLU A 99 1.32 -11.66 -26.51
N ALA A 100 1.84 -12.87 -26.71
CA ALA A 100 1.39 -13.77 -27.79
C ALA A 100 0.04 -14.43 -27.52
N PHE A 101 -0.40 -14.47 -26.26
CA PHE A 101 -1.68 -15.06 -25.86
C PHE A 101 -2.84 -14.10 -26.14
N THR A 102 -4.05 -14.67 -26.20
CA THR A 102 -5.29 -13.90 -26.03
C THR A 102 -5.65 -13.84 -24.54
N PRO A 103 -6.49 -12.90 -24.08
CA PRO A 103 -6.99 -12.88 -22.72
C PRO A 103 -7.64 -14.20 -22.30
N ALA A 104 -8.41 -14.84 -23.19
CA ALA A 104 -9.02 -16.15 -22.91
C ALA A 104 -7.95 -17.22 -22.62
N GLN A 105 -6.89 -17.28 -23.45
CA GLN A 105 -5.78 -18.22 -23.25
C GLN A 105 -5.02 -17.95 -21.96
N LEU A 106 -4.71 -16.69 -21.66
CA LEU A 106 -4.02 -16.29 -20.45
C LEU A 106 -4.81 -16.70 -19.19
N LEU A 107 -6.09 -16.36 -19.15
CA LEU A 107 -6.95 -16.66 -18.01
C LEU A 107 -7.16 -18.16 -17.83
N ALA A 108 -7.31 -18.93 -18.92
CA ALA A 108 -7.37 -20.39 -18.87
C ALA A 108 -6.06 -21.00 -18.34
N TYR A 109 -4.91 -20.46 -18.73
CA TYR A 109 -3.60 -20.88 -18.22
C TYR A 109 -3.49 -20.65 -16.71
N PHE A 110 -3.78 -19.44 -16.23
CA PHE A 110 -3.71 -19.14 -14.80
C PHE A 110 -4.74 -19.90 -13.98
N LYS A 111 -5.95 -20.13 -14.49
CA LYS A 111 -6.99 -20.94 -13.84
C LYS A 111 -6.46 -22.30 -13.38
N SER A 112 -5.54 -22.93 -14.11
CA SER A 112 -5.00 -24.26 -13.77
C SER A 112 -4.19 -24.28 -12.45
N PHE A 113 -3.73 -23.12 -11.96
CA PHE A 113 -2.93 -23.02 -10.74
C PHE A 113 -3.74 -22.65 -9.50
N TYR A 114 -5.00 -22.20 -9.68
CA TYR A 114 -5.77 -21.63 -8.58
C TYR A 114 -7.06 -22.42 -8.30
N PRO A 115 -7.13 -23.18 -7.21
CA PRO A 115 -8.30 -24.01 -6.90
C PRO A 115 -9.56 -23.18 -6.61
N ARG A 116 -9.41 -21.90 -6.17
CA ARG A 116 -10.53 -20.99 -5.87
C ARG A 116 -10.90 -20.07 -7.04
N TRP A 117 -10.56 -20.44 -8.28
CA TRP A 117 -10.86 -19.63 -9.46
C TRP A 117 -12.35 -19.39 -9.65
N ASN A 118 -12.75 -18.12 -9.78
CA ASN A 118 -14.13 -17.72 -9.98
C ASN A 118 -14.39 -17.28 -11.44
N GLU A 119 -14.92 -18.20 -12.23
CA GLU A 119 -15.22 -17.97 -13.65
C GLU A 119 -16.29 -16.88 -13.84
N ALA A 120 -17.32 -16.85 -12.99
CA ALA A 120 -18.38 -15.85 -13.07
C ALA A 120 -17.83 -14.42 -12.86
N LYS A 121 -16.95 -14.24 -11.85
CA LYS A 121 -16.27 -12.97 -11.59
C LYS A 121 -15.39 -12.55 -12.78
N VAL A 122 -14.58 -13.47 -13.30
CA VAL A 122 -13.73 -13.21 -14.47
C VAL A 122 -14.56 -12.74 -15.65
N ASN A 123 -15.66 -13.45 -15.95
CA ASN A 123 -16.54 -13.12 -17.05
C ASN A 123 -17.22 -11.77 -16.86
N GLY A 124 -17.67 -11.47 -15.63
CA GLY A 124 -18.27 -10.19 -15.28
C GLY A 124 -17.30 -9.01 -15.46
N LEU A 125 -16.07 -9.15 -14.96
CA LEU A 125 -15.03 -8.11 -15.08
C LEU A 125 -14.57 -7.93 -16.53
N MET A 126 -14.40 -9.02 -17.30
CA MET A 126 -14.06 -8.95 -18.72
C MET A 126 -15.10 -8.15 -19.52
N SER A 127 -16.37 -8.36 -19.22
CA SER A 127 -17.47 -7.63 -19.86
C SER A 127 -17.55 -6.18 -19.40
N ARG A 128 -17.47 -5.93 -18.07
CA ARG A 128 -17.54 -4.58 -17.49
C ARG A 128 -16.41 -3.68 -17.98
N TRP A 129 -15.21 -4.24 -18.13
CA TRP A 129 -14.02 -3.48 -18.50
C TRP A 129 -13.70 -3.54 -20.00
N ASP A 130 -14.61 -4.06 -20.81
CA ASP A 130 -14.54 -4.12 -22.28
C ASP A 130 -13.22 -4.72 -22.80
N ILE A 131 -12.90 -5.94 -22.34
CA ILE A 131 -11.70 -6.66 -22.77
C ILE A 131 -12.07 -7.75 -23.76
N ALA A 132 -11.62 -7.59 -25.02
CA ALA A 132 -11.83 -8.55 -26.09
C ALA A 132 -11.09 -9.86 -25.79
N ARG A 133 -11.84 -10.99 -25.76
CA ARG A 133 -11.32 -12.31 -25.36
C ARG A 133 -10.33 -12.92 -26.35
N ASP A 134 -10.53 -12.64 -27.64
CA ASP A 134 -9.84 -13.32 -28.74
C ASP A 134 -8.76 -12.46 -29.40
N LYS A 135 -8.63 -11.20 -28.99
CA LYS A 135 -7.60 -10.30 -29.48
C LYS A 135 -6.28 -10.58 -28.75
N ARG A 136 -5.16 -10.67 -29.48
CA ARG A 136 -3.84 -10.84 -28.83
C ARG A 136 -3.55 -9.74 -27.83
N ILE A 137 -2.95 -10.09 -26.70
CA ILE A 137 -2.60 -9.17 -25.62
C ILE A 137 -1.68 -8.05 -26.13
N SER A 138 -0.73 -8.35 -27.03
CA SER A 138 0.11 -7.34 -27.69
C SER A 138 -0.66 -6.29 -28.51
N LYS A 139 -1.94 -6.53 -28.82
CA LYS A 139 -2.83 -5.60 -29.54
C LYS A 139 -3.81 -4.86 -28.63
N LEU A 140 -3.82 -5.14 -27.34
CA LEU A 140 -4.58 -4.40 -26.34
C LEU A 140 -3.90 -3.08 -26.03
N SER A 141 -4.68 -2.07 -25.66
CA SER A 141 -4.10 -0.83 -25.10
C SER A 141 -3.45 -1.12 -23.74
N VAL A 142 -2.53 -0.25 -23.30
CA VAL A 142 -1.87 -0.38 -22.00
C VAL A 142 -2.90 -0.45 -20.86
N GLY A 143 -3.96 0.37 -20.92
CA GLY A 143 -5.05 0.33 -19.94
C GLY A 143 -5.84 -0.99 -19.98
N GLN A 144 -6.06 -1.59 -21.15
CA GLN A 144 -6.70 -2.91 -21.25
C GLN A 144 -5.79 -4.02 -20.70
N GLN A 145 -4.48 -3.96 -20.96
CA GLN A 145 -3.50 -4.89 -20.36
C GLN A 145 -3.48 -4.77 -18.84
N GLN A 146 -3.50 -3.54 -18.32
CA GLN A 146 -3.59 -3.30 -16.86
C GLN A 146 -4.86 -3.89 -16.26
N ARG A 147 -6.02 -3.65 -16.88
CA ARG A 147 -7.30 -4.25 -16.47
C ARG A 147 -7.23 -5.78 -16.48
N LEU A 148 -6.64 -6.38 -17.51
CA LEU A 148 -6.48 -7.85 -17.61
C LEU A 148 -5.58 -8.39 -16.48
N SER A 149 -4.49 -7.70 -16.16
CA SER A 149 -3.61 -8.05 -15.03
C SER A 149 -4.37 -7.99 -13.70
N ASN A 150 -5.19 -6.96 -13.52
CA ASN A 150 -6.05 -6.81 -12.34
C ASN A 150 -7.09 -7.95 -12.24
N ILE A 151 -7.76 -8.31 -13.37
CA ILE A 151 -8.69 -9.46 -13.40
C ILE A 151 -8.01 -10.74 -12.98
N ARG A 152 -6.81 -11.02 -13.52
CA ARG A 152 -6.03 -12.21 -13.17
C ARG A 152 -5.76 -12.30 -11.67
N ALA A 153 -5.36 -11.18 -11.06
CA ALA A 153 -5.04 -11.14 -9.62
C ALA A 153 -6.28 -11.28 -8.72
N LEU A 154 -7.47 -10.84 -9.20
CA LEU A 154 -8.72 -10.91 -8.46
C LEU A 154 -9.48 -12.23 -8.66
N ALA A 155 -9.17 -13.00 -9.73
CA ALA A 155 -9.96 -14.12 -10.22
C ALA A 155 -10.12 -15.28 -9.22
N HIS A 156 -9.15 -15.47 -8.33
CA HIS A 156 -9.07 -16.62 -7.43
C HIS A 156 -9.39 -16.28 -5.96
N HIS A 157 -10.00 -15.11 -5.72
CA HIS A 157 -10.34 -14.65 -4.37
C HIS A 157 -9.15 -14.72 -3.40
N PRO A 158 -8.10 -13.92 -3.62
CA PRO A 158 -6.91 -13.95 -2.79
C PRO A 158 -7.21 -13.51 -1.36
N ASP A 159 -6.47 -14.05 -0.39
CA ASP A 159 -6.48 -13.58 1.00
C ASP A 159 -5.54 -12.39 1.19
N LEU A 160 -4.49 -12.29 0.35
CA LEU A 160 -3.59 -11.15 0.23
C LEU A 160 -3.52 -10.68 -1.21
N LEU A 161 -3.80 -9.41 -1.45
CA LEU A 161 -3.69 -8.76 -2.75
C LEU A 161 -2.60 -7.68 -2.70
N VAL A 162 -1.56 -7.85 -3.50
CA VAL A 162 -0.43 -6.91 -3.60
C VAL A 162 -0.43 -6.30 -4.99
N LEU A 163 -0.49 -4.97 -5.06
CA LEU A 163 -0.69 -4.24 -6.29
C LEU A 163 0.34 -3.12 -6.41
N ASP A 164 1.19 -3.18 -7.41
CA ASP A 164 2.16 -2.12 -7.66
C ASP A 164 1.69 -1.20 -8.80
N GLU A 165 1.25 0.02 -8.43
CA GLU A 165 0.69 1.03 -9.34
C GLU A 165 -0.48 0.52 -10.21
N PRO A 166 -1.51 -0.16 -9.64
CA PRO A 166 -2.52 -0.91 -10.40
C PRO A 166 -3.44 -0.05 -11.26
N VAL A 167 -3.43 1.26 -11.08
CA VAL A 167 -4.31 2.22 -11.78
C VAL A 167 -3.57 3.25 -12.62
N SER A 168 -2.23 3.20 -12.67
CA SER A 168 -1.40 4.21 -13.33
C SER A 168 -1.74 4.42 -14.81
N SER A 169 -2.13 3.35 -15.50
CA SER A 169 -2.46 3.35 -16.92
C SER A 169 -3.97 3.40 -17.22
N LEU A 170 -4.80 3.60 -16.18
CA LEU A 170 -6.25 3.68 -16.33
C LEU A 170 -6.73 5.14 -16.45
N ASP A 171 -7.77 5.32 -17.24
CA ASP A 171 -8.52 6.57 -17.26
C ASP A 171 -9.29 6.79 -15.94
N PRO A 172 -9.78 8.00 -15.64
CA PRO A 172 -10.47 8.28 -14.37
C PRO A 172 -11.69 7.41 -14.10
N ALA A 173 -12.41 6.96 -15.14
CA ALA A 173 -13.54 6.05 -14.98
C ALA A 173 -13.06 4.65 -14.60
N GLY A 174 -12.09 4.11 -15.34
CA GLY A 174 -11.49 2.80 -15.05
C GLY A 174 -10.83 2.72 -13.68
N ARG A 175 -10.24 3.81 -13.19
CA ARG A 175 -9.71 3.88 -11.81
C ARG A 175 -10.82 3.72 -10.79
N ARG A 176 -11.92 4.49 -10.92
CA ARG A 176 -13.07 4.38 -10.02
C ARG A 176 -13.67 2.98 -10.00
N ASP A 177 -13.83 2.37 -11.17
CA ASP A 177 -14.38 1.02 -11.29
C ASP A 177 -13.47 -0.02 -10.62
N PHE A 178 -12.17 0.09 -10.80
CA PHE A 178 -11.20 -0.79 -10.16
C PHE A 178 -11.16 -0.61 -8.63
N LEU A 179 -11.18 0.63 -8.14
CA LEU A 179 -11.17 0.92 -6.71
C LEU A 179 -12.48 0.43 -6.04
N ALA A 180 -13.62 0.55 -6.70
CA ALA A 180 -14.88 -0.02 -6.23
C ALA A 180 -14.80 -1.55 -6.10
N GLU A 181 -14.19 -2.23 -7.07
CA GLU A 181 -13.96 -3.67 -7.05
C GLU A 181 -13.03 -4.08 -5.88
N LEU A 182 -12.00 -3.28 -5.57
CA LEU A 182 -11.14 -3.53 -4.40
C LEU A 182 -11.92 -3.45 -3.09
N VAL A 183 -12.77 -2.43 -2.94
CA VAL A 183 -13.60 -2.26 -1.74
C VAL A 183 -14.56 -3.46 -1.59
N GLU A 184 -15.20 -3.90 -2.67
CA GLU A 184 -16.07 -5.08 -2.67
C GLU A 184 -15.32 -6.33 -2.20
N GLN A 185 -14.10 -6.57 -2.72
CA GLN A 185 -13.25 -7.70 -2.28
C GLN A 185 -12.96 -7.68 -0.78
N VAL A 186 -12.68 -6.51 -0.23
CA VAL A 186 -12.37 -6.37 1.20
C VAL A 186 -13.60 -6.60 2.05
N LEU A 187 -14.72 -5.97 1.70
CA LEU A 187 -15.96 -6.06 2.47
C LEU A 187 -16.56 -7.48 2.46
N GLU A 188 -16.53 -8.14 1.31
CA GLU A 188 -17.15 -9.47 1.17
C GLU A 188 -16.25 -10.61 1.66
N ARG A 189 -14.92 -10.47 1.54
CA ARG A 189 -13.97 -11.57 1.72
C ARG A 189 -12.96 -11.36 2.85
N GLY A 190 -12.85 -10.14 3.35
CA GLY A 190 -11.81 -9.81 4.33
C GLY A 190 -10.40 -9.88 3.73
N THR A 191 -10.26 -9.68 2.41
CA THR A 191 -8.96 -9.68 1.73
C THR A 191 -8.07 -8.59 2.30
N THR A 192 -6.84 -8.92 2.64
CA THR A 192 -5.81 -7.93 2.97
C THR A 192 -5.27 -7.34 1.68
N VAL A 193 -5.24 -6.02 1.56
CA VAL A 193 -4.81 -5.32 0.35
C VAL A 193 -3.66 -4.39 0.65
N VAL A 194 -2.61 -4.47 -0.16
CA VAL A 194 -1.55 -3.46 -0.22
C VAL A 194 -1.44 -2.97 -1.65
N PHE A 195 -1.53 -1.68 -1.84
CA PHE A 195 -1.31 -1.11 -3.17
C PHE A 195 -0.43 0.13 -3.11
N SER A 196 0.55 0.20 -4.01
CA SER A 196 1.33 1.42 -4.20
C SER A 196 0.58 2.36 -5.15
N THR A 197 0.66 3.64 -4.88
CA THR A 197 0.21 4.68 -5.81
C THR A 197 0.92 6.01 -5.52
N HIS A 198 0.99 6.84 -6.53
CA HIS A 198 1.38 8.25 -6.40
C HIS A 198 0.17 9.19 -6.57
N ILE A 199 -1.03 8.64 -6.76
CA ILE A 199 -2.28 9.40 -6.96
C ILE A 199 -3.03 9.44 -5.63
N LEU A 200 -2.88 10.55 -4.91
CA LEU A 200 -3.42 10.70 -3.55
C LEU A 200 -4.95 10.64 -3.51
N SER A 201 -5.63 11.20 -4.51
CA SER A 201 -7.09 11.19 -4.60
C SER A 201 -7.70 9.78 -4.71
N ASP A 202 -6.93 8.79 -5.16
CA ASP A 202 -7.37 7.40 -5.21
C ASP A 202 -7.37 6.77 -3.80
N LEU A 203 -6.41 7.18 -2.95
CA LEU A 203 -6.28 6.70 -1.57
C LEU A 203 -7.41 7.18 -0.68
N GLU A 204 -7.80 8.45 -0.79
CA GLU A 204 -8.90 9.02 -0.01
C GLU A 204 -10.22 8.26 -0.17
N ARG A 205 -10.36 7.50 -1.24
CA ARG A 205 -11.57 6.74 -1.57
C ARG A 205 -11.59 5.32 -1.03
N VAL A 206 -10.43 4.69 -0.87
CA VAL A 206 -10.36 3.23 -0.61
C VAL A 206 -9.34 2.83 0.44
N ALA A 207 -8.34 3.66 0.74
CA ALA A 207 -7.33 3.33 1.73
C ALA A 207 -7.81 3.70 3.13
N PHE A 208 -8.07 2.68 3.93
CA PHE A 208 -8.36 2.89 5.35
C PHE A 208 -7.08 3.13 6.16
N ASN A 209 -5.93 2.66 5.67
CA ASN A 209 -4.62 2.89 6.27
C ASN A 209 -3.63 3.41 5.24
N LEU A 210 -2.76 4.31 5.65
CA LEU A 210 -1.67 4.83 4.82
C LEU A 210 -0.34 4.44 5.43
N ALA A 211 0.60 3.99 4.60
CA ALA A 211 1.98 3.73 4.96
C ALA A 211 2.90 4.63 4.13
N PHE A 212 3.59 5.55 4.78
CA PHE A 212 4.54 6.47 4.14
C PHE A 212 5.93 5.86 4.15
N MET A 213 6.51 5.70 2.97
CA MET A 213 7.83 5.13 2.80
C MET A 213 8.85 6.22 2.46
N SER A 214 9.90 6.32 3.27
CA SER A 214 11.00 7.26 3.09
C SER A 214 12.32 6.63 3.49
N GLY A 215 13.40 6.87 2.72
CA GLY A 215 14.74 6.38 3.03
C GLY A 215 14.83 4.85 3.23
N GLY A 216 13.99 4.08 2.55
CA GLY A 216 13.97 2.61 2.66
C GLY A 216 13.31 2.07 3.93
N ARG A 217 12.48 2.88 4.61
CA ARG A 217 11.74 2.51 5.82
C ARG A 217 10.28 2.95 5.74
N ILE A 218 9.42 2.33 6.53
CA ILE A 218 8.08 2.89 6.80
C ILE A 218 8.26 3.98 7.86
N ALA A 219 8.11 5.23 7.44
CA ALA A 219 8.24 6.39 8.32
C ALA A 219 7.02 6.55 9.24
N LEU A 220 5.83 6.26 8.73
CA LEU A 220 4.57 6.35 9.45
C LEU A 220 3.55 5.40 8.81
N GLN A 221 2.75 4.72 9.64
CA GLN A 221 1.55 4.01 9.21
C GLN A 221 0.41 4.30 10.19
N ALA A 222 -0.73 4.72 9.66
CA ALA A 222 -1.94 4.93 10.46
C ALA A 222 -3.19 4.97 9.56
N PRO A 223 -4.39 4.82 10.15
CA PRO A 223 -5.66 5.12 9.48
C PRO A 223 -5.69 6.56 8.96
N LEU A 224 -6.31 6.76 7.80
CA LEU A 224 -6.37 8.08 7.16
C LEU A 224 -7.13 9.10 8.02
N ASP A 225 -8.26 8.71 8.60
CA ASP A 225 -9.07 9.53 9.49
C ASP A 225 -8.29 9.97 10.74
N GLU A 226 -7.58 9.04 11.39
CA GLU A 226 -6.69 9.37 12.50
C GLU A 226 -5.62 10.38 12.10
N LEU A 227 -4.99 10.20 10.93
CA LEU A 227 -3.99 11.16 10.43
C LEU A 227 -4.56 12.55 10.22
N MET A 228 -5.76 12.64 9.63
CA MET A 228 -6.42 13.93 9.40
C MET A 228 -6.83 14.61 10.72
N ASP A 229 -7.17 13.86 11.74
CA ASP A 229 -7.57 14.40 13.05
C ASP A 229 -6.38 14.71 13.96
N GLU A 230 -5.38 13.85 14.00
CA GLU A 230 -4.28 13.91 14.97
C GLU A 230 -3.08 14.74 14.49
N VAL A 231 -2.87 14.90 13.17
CA VAL A 231 -1.71 15.62 12.65
C VAL A 231 -2.03 17.08 12.37
N ARG A 232 -1.15 17.97 12.81
CA ARG A 232 -1.21 19.42 12.53
C ARG A 232 0.19 19.96 12.26
N VAL A 233 0.19 21.12 11.62
CA VAL A 233 1.40 21.94 11.44
C VAL A 233 1.37 23.08 12.42
N LEU A 234 2.44 23.20 13.20
CA LEU A 234 2.71 24.28 14.13
C LEU A 234 3.78 25.18 13.54
N THR A 235 3.65 26.49 13.72
CA THR A 235 4.67 27.46 13.31
C THR A 235 4.90 28.45 14.42
N GLY A 236 6.12 28.54 14.92
CA GLY A 236 6.48 29.43 16.04
C GLY A 236 7.96 29.46 16.29
N THR A 237 8.40 30.08 17.37
CA THR A 237 9.77 29.93 17.85
C THR A 237 10.00 28.50 18.37
N THR A 238 11.22 28.02 18.33
CA THR A 238 11.56 26.68 18.82
C THR A 238 11.10 26.45 20.27
N ALA A 239 11.20 27.48 21.13
CA ALA A 239 10.77 27.39 22.52
C ALA A 239 9.24 27.25 22.66
N GLU A 240 8.45 28.06 21.91
CA GLU A 240 6.97 27.98 21.92
C GLU A 240 6.46 26.65 21.42
N VAL A 241 6.98 26.19 20.27
CA VAL A 241 6.58 24.88 19.68
C VAL A 241 6.95 23.74 20.62
N GLN A 242 8.16 23.76 21.20
CA GLN A 242 8.59 22.73 22.14
C GLN A 242 7.71 22.67 23.40
N ALA A 243 7.37 23.83 23.98
CA ALA A 243 6.49 23.91 25.14
C ALA A 243 5.08 23.38 24.82
N LEU A 244 4.52 23.70 23.64
CA LEU A 244 3.24 23.20 23.19
C LEU A 244 3.25 21.68 23.01
N LEU A 245 4.26 21.14 22.33
CA LEU A 245 4.38 19.69 22.11
C LEU A 245 4.48 18.92 23.44
N GLN A 246 5.27 19.43 24.40
CA GLN A 246 5.38 18.83 25.74
C GLN A 246 4.05 18.88 26.50
N ARG A 247 3.36 20.03 26.47
CA ARG A 247 2.05 20.19 27.13
C ARG A 247 1.01 19.20 26.61
N LEU A 248 1.03 18.92 25.29
CA LEU A 248 0.08 18.04 24.63
C LEU A 248 0.52 16.57 24.57
N GLY A 249 1.75 16.26 24.92
CA GLY A 249 2.34 14.95 24.70
C GLY A 249 2.47 14.59 23.21
N ALA A 250 2.51 15.61 22.34
CA ALA A 250 2.53 15.42 20.90
C ALA A 250 3.92 15.01 20.40
N GLY A 251 3.95 14.04 19.47
CA GLY A 251 5.17 13.61 18.79
C GLY A 251 5.49 14.50 17.58
N SER A 252 6.76 14.88 17.40
CA SER A 252 7.23 15.57 16.20
C SER A 252 7.48 14.56 15.08
N LEU A 253 6.79 14.70 13.94
CA LEU A 253 7.00 13.90 12.74
C LEU A 253 8.10 14.50 11.85
N LYS A 254 8.07 15.83 11.66
CA LYS A 254 9.03 16.56 10.84
C LYS A 254 9.27 17.94 11.42
N ARG A 255 10.52 18.41 11.38
CA ARG A 255 10.89 19.79 11.75
C ARG A 255 11.59 20.48 10.59
N THR A 256 11.17 21.69 10.27
CA THR A 256 11.75 22.50 9.20
C THR A 256 12.11 23.87 9.75
N PRO A 257 13.41 24.23 9.83
CA PRO A 257 13.84 25.55 10.30
C PRO A 257 13.31 26.66 9.36
N LEU A 258 12.90 27.77 9.95
CA LEU A 258 12.51 29.00 9.26
C LEU A 258 13.44 30.16 9.66
N ALA A 259 13.38 31.27 8.90
CA ALA A 259 14.13 32.47 9.22
C ALA A 259 13.72 33.03 10.59
N GLY A 260 14.65 33.74 11.28
CA GLY A 260 14.39 34.43 12.54
C GLY A 260 14.22 33.53 13.76
N GLY A 261 14.86 32.34 13.80
CA GLY A 261 14.77 31.41 14.95
C GLY A 261 13.40 30.77 15.14
N ARG A 262 12.59 30.76 14.07
CA ARG A 262 11.30 30.05 14.02
C ARG A 262 11.46 28.68 13.37
N GLU A 263 10.52 27.81 13.63
CA GLU A 263 10.40 26.52 12.94
C GLU A 263 8.97 26.19 12.58
N ARG A 264 8.82 25.36 11.56
CA ARG A 264 7.57 24.69 11.18
C ARG A 264 7.68 23.23 11.60
N VAL A 265 6.74 22.74 12.39
CA VAL A 265 6.76 21.37 12.90
C VAL A 265 5.47 20.68 12.55
N MET A 266 5.57 19.60 11.79
CA MET A 266 4.47 18.66 11.64
C MET A 266 4.47 17.75 12.88
N ALA A 267 3.39 17.74 13.63
CA ALA A 267 3.28 17.01 14.89
C ALA A 267 1.99 16.17 14.93
N ARG A 268 2.07 15.04 15.63
CA ARG A 268 0.94 14.13 15.84
C ARG A 268 0.62 14.05 17.31
N LEU A 269 -0.66 14.22 17.65
CA LEU A 269 -1.19 13.98 19.00
C LEU A 269 -1.20 12.48 19.34
N PRO A 270 -1.15 12.12 20.63
CA PRO A 270 -1.50 10.78 21.08
C PRO A 270 -2.94 10.42 20.69
N ALA A 271 -3.16 9.14 20.37
CA ALA A 271 -4.48 8.65 20.00
C ALA A 271 -5.56 9.01 21.03
N GLY A 272 -6.72 9.47 20.54
CA GLY A 272 -7.84 9.85 21.37
C GLY A 272 -7.74 11.22 22.03
N THR A 273 -6.73 12.02 21.67
CA THR A 273 -6.62 13.43 22.12
C THR A 273 -7.02 14.38 20.98
N GLN A 274 -7.43 15.60 21.34
CA GLN A 274 -7.82 16.62 20.38
C GLN A 274 -6.93 17.85 20.50
N TRP A 275 -6.68 18.51 19.38
CA TRP A 275 -5.97 19.78 19.35
C TRP A 275 -6.80 20.86 20.07
N PRO A 276 -6.20 21.61 21.00
CA PRO A 276 -6.89 22.71 21.65
C PRO A 276 -7.28 23.78 20.63
N ALA A 277 -8.46 24.37 20.82
CA ALA A 277 -8.95 25.43 19.92
C ALA A 277 -8.07 26.71 19.95
N ASP A 278 -7.31 26.92 21.03
CA ASP A 278 -6.38 28.04 21.22
C ASP A 278 -4.98 27.76 20.64
N ALA A 279 -4.71 26.53 20.19
CA ALA A 279 -3.45 26.22 19.51
C ALA A 279 -3.49 26.76 18.09
N ASP A 280 -2.50 27.55 17.69
CA ASP A 280 -2.26 27.93 16.29
C ASP A 280 -1.73 26.70 15.51
N ALA A 281 -2.63 25.74 15.31
CA ALA A 281 -2.33 24.44 14.74
C ALA A 281 -3.13 24.26 13.44
N GLN A 282 -2.45 24.34 12.31
CA GLN A 282 -3.07 24.23 10.99
C GLN A 282 -3.35 22.78 10.63
N ALA A 283 -4.56 22.50 10.11
CA ALA A 283 -4.90 21.20 9.56
C ALA A 283 -3.98 20.87 8.38
N VAL A 284 -3.70 19.59 8.21
CA VAL A 284 -2.90 19.07 7.08
C VAL A 284 -3.81 18.45 6.03
N SER A 285 -3.40 18.50 4.78
CA SER A 285 -3.94 17.69 3.70
C SER A 285 -3.13 16.41 3.54
N LEU A 286 -3.67 15.43 2.83
CA LEU A 286 -2.92 14.23 2.47
C LEU A 286 -1.68 14.58 1.61
N GLU A 287 -1.78 15.63 0.80
CA GLU A 287 -0.66 16.13 0.00
C GLU A 287 0.46 16.70 0.89
N ASP A 288 0.12 17.47 1.94
CA ASP A 288 1.10 17.95 2.92
C ASP A 288 1.81 16.79 3.63
N LEU A 289 1.05 15.79 4.07
CA LEU A 289 1.63 14.58 4.67
C LEU A 289 2.59 13.86 3.72
N PHE A 290 2.19 13.69 2.46
CA PHE A 290 3.04 13.06 1.46
C PHE A 290 4.32 13.86 1.23
N MET A 291 4.24 15.16 1.04
CA MET A 291 5.40 16.02 0.77
C MET A 291 6.39 16.06 1.93
N GLU A 292 5.90 16.00 3.17
CA GLU A 292 6.76 16.12 4.36
C GLU A 292 7.31 14.77 4.84
N LEU A 293 6.61 13.66 4.63
CA LEU A 293 6.99 12.35 5.16
C LEU A 293 7.74 11.46 4.15
N THR A 294 7.78 11.87 2.87
CA THR A 294 8.45 11.10 1.79
C THR A 294 9.63 11.89 1.09
#